data_9e9a6d368225b878369ca628af65d497
#
_entry.id   9e9a6d368225b878369ca628af65d497
#
_cell.length_a   1.000
_cell.length_b   1.000
_cell.length_c   1.000
_cell.angle_alpha   90.00
_cell.angle_beta   90.00
_cell.angle_gamma   90.00
#
_symmetry.space_group_name_H-M   'P 1'
#
loop_
_entity.id
_entity.type
_entity.pdbx_description
1 polymer ?
#
loop_
_entity_poly.entity_id
_entity_poly.type
_entity_poly.pdbx_seq_one_letter_code
_entity_poly.pdbx_strand_id
1 'polypeptide(L)'
;MCIRDRLSAGTVRRQGGENCWLDWRQANWGTRWNTLKAQASAAAYDGGDTILFYTQDAGVPVLMQHASRLCPDAALLYAWASRDVGMDCGAARYRDGEILAQICPRPASRQAYVLSFDILREPPEAFGLRYDPDAGTYVYEAEQKQKKENGEYGNHFGQDHIGV
;
A
#
# COMPACT_ATOMS: atom_id res chain seq x y z
N MET A 1 11.10 -21.30 -16.47
CA MET A 1 10.31 -22.54 -16.49
C MET A 1 9.03 -22.28 -15.70
N CYS A 2 7.90 -22.04 -16.38
CA CYS A 2 6.63 -21.83 -15.69
C CYS A 2 6.15 -23.18 -15.16
N ILE A 3 6.23 -23.38 -13.86
CA ILE A 3 5.60 -24.51 -13.18
C ILE A 3 4.10 -24.22 -13.20
N ARG A 4 3.39 -24.73 -14.19
CA ARG A 4 1.93 -24.85 -14.15
C ARG A 4 1.62 -26.04 -13.24
N ASP A 5 1.52 -25.77 -11.95
CA ASP A 5 1.08 -26.80 -11.02
C ASP A 5 -0.39 -27.15 -11.28
N ARG A 6 -0.60 -28.42 -11.63
CA ARG A 6 -1.94 -28.99 -11.86
C ARG A 6 -2.73 -29.21 -10.57
N LEU A 7 -2.10 -29.00 -9.41
CA LEU A 7 -2.72 -29.20 -8.11
C LEU A 7 -3.10 -27.87 -7.47
N SER A 8 -4.31 -27.78 -6.94
CA SER A 8 -4.71 -26.63 -6.15
C SER A 8 -3.94 -26.57 -4.83
N ALA A 9 -3.72 -25.37 -4.29
CA ALA A 9 -3.07 -25.18 -2.98
C ALA A 9 -3.75 -26.00 -1.86
N GLY A 10 -5.07 -26.15 -1.91
CA GLY A 10 -5.83 -26.96 -0.96
C GLY A 10 -5.57 -28.45 -1.09
N THR A 11 -5.27 -28.94 -2.30
CA THR A 11 -4.92 -30.33 -2.54
C THR A 11 -3.54 -30.65 -2.00
N VAL A 12 -2.56 -29.77 -2.24
CA VAL A 12 -1.19 -29.93 -1.74
C VAL A 12 -1.16 -29.93 -0.21
N ARG A 13 -1.89 -29.02 0.44
CA ARG A 13 -1.98 -28.99 1.91
C ARG A 13 -2.64 -30.23 2.50
N ARG A 14 -3.68 -30.75 1.87
CA ARG A 14 -4.36 -32.00 2.31
C ARG A 14 -3.46 -33.23 2.18
N GLN A 15 -2.48 -33.21 1.29
CA GLN A 15 -1.52 -34.29 1.09
C GLN A 15 -0.24 -34.14 1.94
N GLY A 16 -0.19 -33.13 2.85
CA GLY A 16 0.96 -32.89 3.72
C GLY A 16 2.19 -32.31 3.01
N GLY A 17 2.00 -31.74 1.84
CA GLY A 17 3.09 -31.06 1.11
C GLY A 17 3.43 -29.71 1.73
N GLU A 18 4.65 -29.57 2.24
CA GLU A 18 5.14 -28.33 2.87
C GLU A 18 5.49 -27.22 1.88
N ASN A 19 5.67 -27.49 0.60
CA ASN A 19 6.13 -26.52 -0.41
C ASN A 19 5.12 -26.39 -1.56
N CYS A 20 3.99 -25.78 -1.28
CA CYS A 20 3.07 -25.45 -2.37
C CYS A 20 3.53 -24.18 -3.13
N TRP A 21 3.05 -24.03 -4.37
CA TRP A 21 3.36 -22.87 -5.21
C TRP A 21 3.01 -21.51 -4.56
N LEU A 22 2.05 -21.47 -3.62
CA LEU A 22 1.70 -20.26 -2.86
C LEU A 22 2.83 -19.88 -1.90
N ASP A 23 3.42 -20.85 -1.20
CA ASP A 23 4.51 -20.61 -0.26
C ASP A 23 5.78 -20.22 -1.01
N TRP A 24 6.02 -20.84 -2.16
CA TRP A 24 7.11 -20.46 -3.05
C TRP A 24 6.95 -18.99 -3.54
N ARG A 25 5.75 -18.59 -3.96
CA ARG A 25 5.48 -17.20 -4.36
C ARG A 25 5.69 -16.23 -3.22
N GLN A 26 5.20 -16.57 -2.03
CA GLN A 26 5.38 -15.72 -0.85
C GLN A 26 6.87 -15.51 -0.56
N ALA A 27 7.68 -16.58 -0.65
CA ALA A 27 9.12 -16.50 -0.39
C ALA A 27 9.89 -15.74 -1.48
N ASN A 28 9.48 -15.86 -2.75
CA ASN A 28 10.23 -15.33 -3.88
C ASN A 28 9.65 -14.01 -4.44
N TRP A 29 8.37 -13.77 -4.27
CA TRP A 29 7.69 -12.57 -4.78
C TRP A 29 7.22 -11.62 -3.68
N GLY A 30 7.21 -12.07 -2.42
CA GLY A 30 6.62 -11.31 -1.31
C GLY A 30 5.09 -11.32 -1.31
N THR A 31 4.46 -12.00 -2.26
CA THR A 31 3.00 -12.14 -2.36
C THR A 31 2.61 -13.52 -2.88
N ARG A 32 1.46 -14.02 -2.43
CA ARG A 32 0.88 -15.29 -2.91
C ARG A 32 0.14 -15.14 -4.23
N TRP A 33 -0.20 -13.90 -4.60
CA TRP A 33 -1.11 -13.61 -5.71
C TRP A 33 -0.36 -13.12 -6.94
N ASN A 34 -0.93 -13.34 -8.10
CA ASN A 34 -0.52 -12.68 -9.33
C ASN A 34 -1.02 -11.22 -9.32
N THR A 35 -0.53 -10.44 -10.29
CA THR A 35 -1.16 -9.17 -10.62
C THR A 35 -2.66 -9.36 -10.81
N LEU A 36 -3.44 -8.49 -10.22
CA LEU A 36 -4.88 -8.49 -10.43
C LEU A 36 -5.15 -8.29 -11.92
N LYS A 37 -5.95 -9.16 -12.48
CA LYS A 37 -6.60 -8.89 -13.78
C LYS A 37 -7.69 -7.85 -13.52
N ALA A 38 -7.29 -6.66 -13.11
CA ALA A 38 -8.22 -5.57 -12.97
C ALA A 38 -8.84 -5.31 -14.34
N GLN A 39 -10.14 -5.23 -14.33
CA GLN A 39 -10.98 -4.79 -15.41
C GLN A 39 -10.23 -3.75 -16.26
N ALA A 40 -9.81 -4.15 -17.44
CA ALA A 40 -9.15 -3.39 -18.47
C ALA A 40 -7.62 -3.30 -18.49
N SER A 41 -6.85 -3.49 -17.40
CA SER A 41 -5.40 -3.51 -17.56
C SER A 41 -4.68 -4.20 -16.41
N ALA A 42 -4.34 -5.47 -16.60
CA ALA A 42 -3.51 -6.21 -15.62
C ALA A 42 -2.11 -5.60 -15.48
N ALA A 43 -1.59 -5.02 -16.51
CA ALA A 43 -0.45 -4.13 -16.58
C ALA A 43 -0.66 -3.21 -17.77
N ALA A 44 -0.74 -1.91 -17.54
CA ALA A 44 -0.77 -0.94 -18.62
C ALA A 44 0.68 -0.57 -18.95
N TYR A 45 1.13 -1.01 -20.11
CA TYR A 45 2.38 -0.57 -20.72
C TYR A 45 2.06 0.22 -21.98
N ASP A 46 2.43 1.47 -21.96
CA ASP A 46 2.18 2.43 -23.05
C ASP A 46 3.31 2.53 -24.08
N GLY A 47 4.33 1.66 -23.95
CA GLY A 47 5.54 1.71 -24.78
C GLY A 47 6.62 2.63 -24.24
N GLY A 48 6.40 3.30 -23.10
CA GLY A 48 7.34 4.17 -22.45
C GLY A 48 8.29 3.43 -21.47
N ASP A 49 8.73 4.13 -20.46
CA ASP A 49 9.64 3.64 -19.42
C ASP A 49 8.92 3.22 -18.14
N THR A 50 7.58 3.32 -18.11
CA THR A 50 6.75 3.11 -16.94
C THR A 50 5.73 1.99 -17.16
N ILE A 51 5.62 1.08 -16.20
CA ILE A 51 4.62 0.02 -16.17
C ILE A 51 3.77 0.20 -14.90
N LEU A 52 2.46 0.36 -15.06
CA LEU A 52 1.50 0.35 -13.97
C LEU A 52 0.87 -1.04 -13.83
N PHE A 53 0.84 -1.58 -12.63
CA PHE A 53 0.16 -2.85 -12.36
C PHE A 53 -0.44 -2.85 -10.96
N TYR A 54 -1.44 -3.69 -10.76
CA TYR A 54 -2.12 -3.85 -9.47
C TYR A 54 -1.76 -5.19 -8.83
N THR A 55 -1.50 -5.17 -7.55
CA THR A 55 -1.26 -6.36 -6.72
C THR A 55 -2.34 -6.47 -5.67
N GLN A 56 -2.58 -7.69 -5.19
CA GLN A 56 -3.46 -7.90 -4.06
C GLN A 56 -2.65 -7.80 -2.76
N ASP A 57 -3.24 -7.20 -1.75
CA ASP A 57 -2.80 -7.11 -0.36
C ASP A 57 -1.63 -6.13 -0.09
N ALA A 58 -0.55 -6.14 -0.87
CA ALA A 58 0.63 -5.34 -0.57
C ALA A 58 1.48 -5.04 -1.81
N GLY A 59 2.42 -4.12 -1.66
CA GLY A 59 3.50 -3.93 -2.61
C GLY A 59 4.39 -5.18 -2.75
N VAL A 60 5.16 -5.26 -3.83
CA VAL A 60 6.01 -6.42 -4.16
C VAL A 60 7.49 -6.05 -4.31
N PRO A 61 8.11 -5.39 -3.31
CA PRO A 61 9.50 -4.93 -3.40
C PRO A 61 10.49 -6.07 -3.63
N VAL A 62 10.25 -7.25 -3.06
CA VAL A 62 11.09 -8.45 -3.23
C VAL A 62 11.11 -8.90 -4.69
N LEU A 63 9.93 -8.94 -5.34
CA LEU A 63 9.83 -9.28 -6.76
C LEU A 63 10.60 -8.26 -7.62
N MET A 64 10.48 -6.97 -7.31
CA MET A 64 11.16 -5.91 -8.06
C MET A 64 12.69 -5.98 -7.88
N GLN A 65 13.16 -6.31 -6.69
CA GLN A 65 14.57 -6.58 -6.43
C GLN A 65 15.09 -7.75 -7.29
N HIS A 66 14.34 -8.84 -7.38
CA HIS A 66 14.72 -9.96 -8.24
C HIS A 66 14.64 -9.59 -9.73
N ALA A 67 13.63 -8.83 -10.14
CA ALA A 67 13.48 -8.37 -11.52
C ALA A 67 14.67 -7.48 -11.97
N SER A 68 15.23 -6.69 -11.07
CA SER A 68 16.38 -5.82 -11.40
C SER A 68 17.64 -6.60 -11.79
N ARG A 69 17.77 -7.86 -11.38
CA ARG A 69 18.87 -8.76 -11.81
C ARG A 69 18.77 -9.18 -13.27
N LEU A 70 17.58 -9.08 -13.86
CA LEU A 70 17.37 -9.41 -15.28
C LEU A 70 17.88 -8.29 -16.20
N CYS A 71 18.07 -7.09 -15.65
CA CYS A 71 18.58 -5.92 -16.37
C CYS A 71 19.63 -5.20 -15.50
N PRO A 72 20.82 -5.79 -15.30
CA PRO A 72 21.80 -5.29 -14.33
C PRO A 72 22.34 -3.88 -14.65
N ASP A 73 22.36 -3.53 -15.93
CA ASP A 73 22.83 -2.22 -16.39
C ASP A 73 21.81 -1.10 -16.16
N ALA A 74 20.53 -1.45 -15.95
CA ALA A 74 19.45 -0.50 -15.75
C ALA A 74 19.13 -0.30 -14.26
N ALA A 75 18.75 0.91 -13.89
CA ALA A 75 18.15 1.17 -12.58
C ALA A 75 16.64 1.02 -12.67
N LEU A 76 16.06 0.14 -11.83
CA LEU A 76 14.63 -0.04 -11.70
C LEU A 76 14.12 0.83 -10.54
N LEU A 77 13.22 1.75 -10.83
CA LEU A 77 12.48 2.50 -9.81
C LEU A 77 11.12 1.85 -9.63
N TYR A 78 10.81 1.47 -8.41
CA TYR A 78 9.52 0.90 -8.03
C TYR A 78 8.87 1.73 -6.94
N ALA A 79 7.61 2.13 -7.14
CA ALA A 79 6.81 2.81 -6.14
C ALA A 79 5.47 2.07 -5.98
N TRP A 80 4.97 1.99 -4.75
CA TRP A 80 3.71 1.32 -4.44
C TRP A 80 2.92 2.08 -3.41
N ALA A 81 1.59 2.01 -3.50
CA ALA A 81 0.67 2.53 -2.50
C ALA A 81 -0.59 1.67 -2.44
N SER A 82 -1.08 1.42 -1.24
CA SER A 82 -2.36 0.79 -0.99
C SER A 82 -3.50 1.78 -1.22
N ARG A 83 -4.68 1.27 -1.59
CA ARG A 83 -5.95 2.05 -1.55
C ARG A 83 -6.39 2.36 -0.11
N ASP A 84 -5.85 1.64 0.89
CA ASP A 84 -5.87 2.06 2.30
C ASP A 84 -4.75 3.09 2.51
N VAL A 85 -5.06 4.32 2.14
CA VAL A 85 -4.11 5.41 1.92
C VAL A 85 -3.33 5.73 3.18
N GLY A 86 -2.01 5.85 3.05
CA GLY A 86 -1.12 6.14 4.16
C GLY A 86 -0.73 4.92 5.00
N MET A 87 -1.23 3.72 4.70
CA MET A 87 -0.92 2.51 5.48
C MET A 87 0.25 1.72 4.88
N ASP A 88 0.16 1.28 3.63
CA ASP A 88 1.24 0.57 2.94
C ASP A 88 1.63 1.34 1.68
N CYS A 89 2.74 2.04 1.78
CA CYS A 89 3.31 2.77 0.66
C CYS A 89 4.84 2.84 0.78
N GLY A 90 5.49 2.98 -0.36
CA GLY A 90 6.93 3.13 -0.40
C GLY A 90 7.45 3.33 -1.81
N ALA A 91 8.73 3.61 -1.89
CA ALA A 91 9.47 3.64 -3.14
C ALA A 91 10.87 3.09 -2.92
N ALA A 92 11.40 2.37 -3.91
CA ALA A 92 12.75 1.84 -3.87
C ALA A 92 13.39 1.88 -5.25
N ARG A 93 14.70 2.04 -5.26
CA ARG A 93 15.53 2.01 -6.46
C ARG A 93 16.47 0.81 -6.39
N TYR A 94 16.41 -0.01 -7.40
CA TYR A 94 17.20 -1.24 -7.50
C TYR A 94 18.15 -1.19 -8.70
N ARG A 95 19.27 -1.90 -8.58
CA ARG A 95 20.14 -2.23 -9.70
C ARG A 95 20.83 -3.56 -9.39
N ASP A 96 20.80 -4.50 -10.32
CA ASP A 96 21.42 -5.82 -10.19
C ASP A 96 21.12 -6.55 -8.87
N GLY A 97 19.88 -6.43 -8.40
CA GLY A 97 19.43 -7.03 -7.15
C GLY A 97 19.81 -6.27 -5.88
N GLU A 98 20.52 -5.15 -5.99
CA GLU A 98 20.85 -4.29 -4.85
C GLU A 98 19.83 -3.18 -4.67
N ILE A 99 19.58 -2.82 -3.42
CA ILE A 99 18.73 -1.68 -3.06
C ILE A 99 19.64 -0.44 -2.97
N LEU A 100 19.55 0.46 -3.95
CA LEU A 100 20.34 1.70 -3.97
C LEU A 100 19.74 2.78 -3.07
N ALA A 101 18.42 2.82 -2.96
CA ALA A 101 17.66 3.74 -2.11
C ALA A 101 16.29 3.16 -1.80
N GLN A 102 15.75 3.48 -0.62
CA GLN A 102 14.42 3.05 -0.22
C GLN A 102 13.79 4.09 0.70
N ILE A 103 12.50 4.31 0.51
CA ILE A 103 11.65 5.13 1.37
C ILE A 103 10.44 4.28 1.74
N CYS A 104 10.25 4.04 3.05
CA CYS A 104 9.07 3.39 3.61
C CYS A 104 8.61 4.25 4.79
N PRO A 105 7.73 5.22 4.56
CA PRO A 105 7.25 6.10 5.62
C PRO A 105 6.49 5.30 6.70
N ARG A 106 6.53 5.82 7.93
CA ARG A 106 5.72 5.24 9.01
C ARG A 106 4.23 5.32 8.65
N PRO A 107 3.45 4.24 8.82
CA PRO A 107 2.01 4.27 8.58
C PRO A 107 1.31 5.43 9.29
N ALA A 108 0.28 5.99 8.65
CA ALA A 108 -0.50 7.14 9.08
C ALA A 108 0.30 8.43 9.32
N SER A 109 1.58 8.47 8.93
CA SER A 109 2.36 9.71 8.95
C SER A 109 1.98 10.62 7.78
N ARG A 110 2.20 11.94 7.94
CA ARG A 110 2.04 12.89 6.84
C ARG A 110 2.80 12.47 5.57
N GLN A 111 4.02 11.96 5.74
CA GLN A 111 4.84 11.49 4.62
C GLN A 111 4.21 10.30 3.89
N ALA A 112 3.61 9.36 4.64
CA ALA A 112 2.92 8.22 4.04
C ALA A 112 1.71 8.66 3.22
N TYR A 113 0.91 9.59 3.74
CA TYR A 113 -0.22 10.14 3.01
C TYR A 113 0.21 10.86 1.73
N VAL A 114 1.18 11.78 1.82
CA VAL A 114 1.68 12.54 0.67
C VAL A 114 2.22 11.59 -0.40
N LEU A 115 3.06 10.63 -0.01
CA LEU A 115 3.61 9.63 -0.95
C LEU A 115 2.51 8.81 -1.61
N SER A 116 1.47 8.42 -0.85
CA SER A 116 0.34 7.66 -1.41
C SER A 116 -0.46 8.48 -2.43
N PHE A 117 -0.73 9.76 -2.16
CA PHE A 117 -1.43 10.63 -3.12
C PHE A 117 -0.64 10.81 -4.41
N ASP A 118 0.67 11.00 -4.29
CA ASP A 118 1.56 11.16 -5.45
C ASP A 118 1.57 9.91 -6.33
N ILE A 119 1.64 8.72 -5.72
CA ILE A 119 1.65 7.44 -6.45
C ILE A 119 0.29 7.15 -7.09
N LEU A 120 -0.80 7.34 -6.33
CA LEU A 120 -2.16 7.08 -6.80
C LEU A 120 -2.65 8.16 -7.76
N ARG A 121 -1.99 9.33 -7.79
CA ARG A 121 -2.39 10.51 -8.59
C ARG A 121 -3.81 10.98 -8.29
N GLU A 122 -4.21 10.85 -7.04
CA GLU A 122 -5.52 11.27 -6.55
C GLU A 122 -5.34 12.22 -5.35
N PRO A 123 -6.13 13.30 -5.24
CA PRO A 123 -6.03 14.25 -4.15
C PRO A 123 -6.61 13.68 -2.84
N PRO A 124 -6.26 14.25 -1.66
CA PRO A 124 -6.74 13.79 -0.36
C PRO A 124 -8.25 13.67 -0.26
N GLU A 125 -8.98 14.62 -0.87
CA GLU A 125 -10.44 14.70 -0.84
C GLU A 125 -11.11 13.50 -1.52
N ALA A 126 -10.45 12.88 -2.50
CA ALA A 126 -10.93 11.66 -3.16
C ALA A 126 -11.03 10.46 -2.19
N PHE A 127 -10.29 10.52 -1.09
CA PHE A 127 -10.29 9.53 -0.02
C PHE A 127 -11.04 10.00 1.23
N GLY A 128 -11.73 11.13 1.18
CA GLY A 128 -12.39 11.73 2.33
C GLY A 128 -11.43 12.23 3.41
N LEU A 129 -10.19 12.54 3.01
CA LEU A 129 -9.12 13.02 3.90
C LEU A 129 -8.93 14.53 3.76
N ARG A 130 -8.59 15.16 4.87
CA ARG A 130 -8.20 16.57 4.95
C ARG A 130 -6.98 16.73 5.84
N TYR A 131 -6.10 17.66 5.48
CA TYR A 131 -4.98 18.02 6.34
C TYR A 131 -5.49 18.74 7.60
N ASP A 132 -5.04 18.24 8.76
CA ASP A 132 -5.28 18.85 10.07
C ASP A 132 -3.97 19.45 10.60
N PRO A 133 -3.87 20.79 10.69
CA PRO A 133 -2.67 21.46 11.20
C PRO A 133 -2.36 21.11 12.67
N ASP A 134 -3.40 20.88 13.48
CA ASP A 134 -3.24 20.58 14.91
C ASP A 134 -2.71 19.17 15.11
N ALA A 135 -3.16 18.24 14.29
CA ALA A 135 -2.63 16.86 14.27
C ALA A 135 -1.31 16.72 13.49
N GLY A 136 -0.98 17.70 12.63
CA GLY A 136 0.18 17.68 11.75
C GLY A 136 0.15 16.60 10.67
N THR A 137 -1.04 16.03 10.40
CA THR A 137 -1.25 14.93 9.45
C THR A 137 -2.64 15.02 8.81
N TYR A 138 -2.98 14.03 7.98
CA TYR A 138 -4.30 13.93 7.37
C TYR A 138 -5.25 13.13 8.26
N VAL A 139 -6.51 13.56 8.30
CA VAL A 139 -7.60 12.96 9.09
C VAL A 139 -8.86 12.83 8.24
N TYR A 140 -9.70 11.85 8.56
CA TYR A 140 -10.98 11.68 7.88
C TYR A 140 -11.96 12.80 8.29
N GLU A 141 -12.64 13.38 7.32
CA GLU A 141 -13.61 14.45 7.56
C GLU A 141 -14.77 14.03 8.48
N ALA A 142 -15.19 12.77 8.41
CA ALA A 142 -16.23 12.21 9.27
C ALA A 142 -15.84 12.20 10.75
N GLU A 143 -14.60 11.90 11.07
CA GLU A 143 -14.10 11.85 12.44
C GLU A 143 -14.01 13.23 13.08
N GLN A 144 -13.71 14.25 12.29
CA GLN A 144 -13.67 15.63 12.80
C GLN A 144 -15.06 16.19 13.09
N LYS A 145 -16.09 15.81 12.32
CA LYS A 145 -17.47 16.21 12.62
C LYS A 145 -17.93 15.64 13.96
N GLN A 146 -17.66 14.37 14.20
CA GLN A 146 -17.97 13.72 15.49
C GLN A 146 -17.22 14.35 16.67
N LYS A 147 -15.94 14.72 16.50
CA LYS A 147 -15.17 15.39 17.56
C LYS A 147 -15.73 16.78 17.87
N LYS A 148 -16.16 17.53 16.88
CA LYS A 148 -16.79 18.84 17.08
C LYS A 148 -18.14 18.72 17.78
N GLU A 149 -19.00 17.81 17.34
CA GLU A 149 -20.31 17.56 17.96
C GLU A 149 -20.18 17.09 19.41
N ASN A 150 -19.24 16.17 19.70
CA ASN A 150 -18.98 15.70 21.08
C ASN A 150 -18.29 16.78 21.94
N GLY A 151 -17.52 17.69 21.36
CA GLY A 151 -16.89 18.82 22.07
C GLY A 151 -17.87 19.93 22.45
N GLU A 152 -18.90 20.18 21.64
CA GLU A 152 -19.98 21.12 21.96
C GLU A 152 -20.91 20.62 23.07
N TYR A 153 -21.15 19.29 23.15
CA TYR A 153 -21.92 18.71 24.26
C TYR A 153 -21.18 18.74 25.62
N GLY A 154 -19.84 18.75 25.61
CA GLY A 154 -19.04 18.81 26.84
C GLY A 154 -19.02 20.17 27.53
N ASN A 155 -19.28 21.26 26.81
CA ASN A 155 -19.24 22.63 27.37
C ASN A 155 -20.58 23.12 27.91
N HIS A 156 -21.67 22.36 27.80
CA HIS A 156 -22.99 22.78 28.28
C HIS A 156 -23.37 22.25 29.68
N PHE A 157 -22.51 21.45 30.32
CA PHE A 157 -22.77 20.91 31.68
C PHE A 157 -21.95 21.55 32.82
N GLY A 158 -21.35 22.71 32.58
CA GLY A 158 -20.44 23.35 33.52
C GLY A 158 -20.81 24.72 34.05
N GLN A 159 -22.10 25.10 34.05
CA GLN A 159 -22.53 26.36 34.70
C GLN A 159 -23.96 26.24 35.20
N ASP A 160 -24.11 25.65 36.40
CA ASP A 160 -25.19 25.95 37.32
C ASP A 160 -24.91 25.25 38.65
N HIS A 161 -24.24 25.91 39.57
CA HIS A 161 -24.45 25.79 41.01
C HIS A 161 -23.61 26.84 41.73
N ILE A 162 -24.19 28.06 41.87
CA ILE A 162 -23.93 28.92 43.02
C ILE A 162 -25.29 29.28 43.57
N GLY A 163 -25.58 28.80 44.75
CA GLY A 163 -26.78 29.15 45.50
C GLY A 163 -26.58 28.86 46.98
N VAL A 164 -26.26 29.93 47.74
CA VAL A 164 -26.48 30.22 49.18
C VAL A 164 -25.79 29.33 50.18
#